data_ed0e2d239d33073365d2c98abf485e57
#
_entry.id   ed0e2d239d33073365d2c98abf485e57
#
_cell.length_a   1.000
_cell.length_b   1.000
_cell.length_c   1.000
_cell.angle_alpha   90.00
_cell.angle_beta   90.00
_cell.angle_gamma   90.00
#
_symmetry.space_group_name_H-M   'P 1'
#
loop_
_entity.id
_entity.type
_entity.pdbx_description
1 polymer ?
#
loop_
_entity_poly.entity_id
_entity_poly.type
_entity_poly.pdbx_seq_one_letter_code
_entity_poly.pdbx_strand_id
1 'polypeptide(L)'
;NFDGWDEASVPARALFPEWDARFDSAEKALEHARAHGCDLHALVSRLHLDAFQVIRLINYIRRPTTQPRPTPESIMSLTGHEAFLTDDNEMKPVPGYEEDGLLQYDLAEESERMDTATELKILREAYDELRHRYAERFGITAAVAQDAAAEQVSAPAPQPIDRHYFESYAGHDIHQTMIGDSVRTLSYAKFLLSPANAHLIRGKTVMDVGCGSGILSLFCARAGAKQVLAIDASDVVERARANIEDNGFGHVVRVFRGRIEALDEVLAPWAGKVDLIVSEWMGYFLLYESMLDTVLLARDKYLRPDGIMMPDHATLYLSAIEDQEYKEEKIDFWDNVYGFDYSCIKEIALREPLVDTVELRSVVCDPAPLVDLDLMTVKKEDLQFKVPFKLHATR
;
A
#
# COMPACT_ATOMS: atom_id res chain seq x y z
N ASN A 1 -8.05 -7.15 23.27
CA ASN A 1 -6.90 -8.00 23.60
C ASN A 1 -7.00 -9.27 22.77
N PHE A 2 -6.41 -9.26 21.59
CA PHE A 2 -6.00 -10.45 20.84
C PHE A 2 -4.47 -10.44 20.85
N ASP A 3 -3.92 -10.68 22.01
CA ASP A 3 -2.51 -10.98 22.16
C ASP A 3 -2.35 -12.51 22.15
N GLY A 4 -1.49 -12.99 21.25
CA GLY A 4 -0.80 -14.26 21.40
C GLY A 4 -1.46 -15.45 20.72
N TRP A 5 -1.39 -15.51 19.41
CA TRP A 5 -1.03 -16.77 18.81
C TRP A 5 0.51 -16.74 18.67
N ASP A 6 1.20 -17.25 19.71
CA ASP A 6 2.52 -17.81 19.49
C ASP A 6 2.30 -18.91 18.45
N GLU A 7 2.82 -18.73 17.23
CA GLU A 7 2.98 -19.83 16.29
C GLU A 7 3.98 -20.79 16.95
N ALA A 8 3.43 -21.76 17.67
CA ALA A 8 4.24 -22.84 18.24
C ALA A 8 4.88 -23.53 17.03
N SER A 9 6.19 -23.39 16.89
CA SER A 9 6.94 -23.99 15.79
C SER A 9 6.63 -25.48 15.76
N VAL A 10 6.08 -25.96 14.65
CA VAL A 10 5.74 -27.37 14.49
C VAL A 10 7.04 -28.15 14.27
N PRO A 11 7.33 -29.20 15.10
CA PRO A 11 8.55 -29.98 14.94
C PRO A 11 8.62 -30.64 13.58
N ALA A 12 9.80 -30.65 12.99
CA ALA A 12 10.05 -31.25 11.69
C ALA A 12 11.12 -32.34 11.76
N ARG A 13 11.02 -33.33 10.87
CA ARG A 13 12.07 -34.33 10.63
C ARG A 13 12.96 -33.90 9.49
N ALA A 14 14.14 -34.51 9.41
CA ALA A 14 15.04 -34.30 8.29
C ALA A 14 14.35 -34.54 6.95
N LEU A 15 14.77 -33.80 5.92
CA LEU A 15 14.21 -33.90 4.57
C LEU A 15 14.40 -35.31 4.00
N PHE A 16 15.60 -35.87 4.16
CA PHE A 16 15.94 -37.22 3.74
C PHE A 16 15.84 -38.18 4.94
N PRO A 17 15.05 -39.27 4.85
CA PRO A 17 14.83 -40.18 5.98
C PRO A 17 16.09 -40.82 6.54
N GLU A 18 17.09 -41.03 5.71
CA GLU A 18 18.37 -41.64 6.10
C GLU A 18 19.21 -40.77 7.04
N TRP A 19 18.90 -39.48 7.16
CA TRP A 19 19.62 -38.60 8.10
C TRP A 19 19.13 -38.75 9.54
N ASP A 20 17.98 -39.38 9.76
CA ASP A 20 17.37 -39.72 11.08
C ASP A 20 17.47 -38.59 12.14
N ALA A 21 17.26 -37.35 11.72
CA ALA A 21 17.31 -36.18 12.58
C ALA A 21 15.93 -35.54 12.78
N ARG A 22 15.74 -34.91 13.94
CA ARG A 22 14.52 -34.15 14.28
C ARG A 22 14.90 -32.74 14.71
N PHE A 23 14.05 -31.81 14.36
CA PHE A 23 14.22 -30.38 14.59
C PHE A 23 12.97 -29.81 15.26
N ASP A 24 13.12 -28.74 15.99
CA ASP A 24 12.03 -28.02 16.64
C ASP A 24 11.25 -27.11 15.67
N SER A 25 11.77 -26.88 14.45
CA SER A 25 11.07 -26.15 13.38
C SER A 25 11.41 -26.67 11.98
N ALA A 26 10.58 -26.32 10.98
CA ALA A 26 10.81 -26.58 9.56
C ALA A 26 12.06 -25.85 9.06
N GLU A 27 12.29 -24.62 9.47
CA GLU A 27 13.46 -23.80 9.09
C GLU A 27 14.78 -24.52 9.41
N LYS A 28 14.91 -25.05 10.64
CA LYS A 28 16.12 -25.78 11.02
C LYS A 28 16.30 -27.08 10.24
N ALA A 29 15.22 -27.74 9.86
CA ALA A 29 15.28 -28.91 8.99
C ALA A 29 15.74 -28.54 7.59
N LEU A 30 15.35 -27.37 7.06
CA LEU A 30 15.77 -26.84 5.77
C LEU A 30 17.23 -26.35 5.80
N GLU A 31 17.66 -25.69 6.89
CA GLU A 31 19.07 -25.32 7.10
C GLU A 31 19.96 -26.55 7.14
N HIS A 32 19.51 -27.62 7.82
CA HIS A 32 20.22 -28.88 7.84
C HIS A 32 20.32 -29.50 6.44
N ALA A 33 19.24 -29.49 5.65
CA ALA A 33 19.24 -29.99 4.28
C ALA A 33 20.23 -29.19 3.39
N ARG A 34 20.21 -27.85 3.54
CA ARG A 34 21.14 -26.96 2.83
C ARG A 34 22.59 -27.24 3.16
N ALA A 35 22.93 -27.47 4.45
CA ALA A 35 24.28 -27.83 4.87
C ALA A 35 24.76 -29.16 4.29
N HIS A 36 23.84 -30.05 3.89
CA HIS A 36 24.11 -31.34 3.25
C HIS A 36 23.91 -31.32 1.72
N GLY A 37 23.94 -30.14 1.11
CA GLY A 37 23.94 -29.97 -0.36
C GLY A 37 22.55 -29.95 -1.01
N CYS A 38 21.46 -29.85 -0.23
CA CYS A 38 20.10 -29.71 -0.74
C CYS A 38 19.47 -28.37 -0.29
N ASP A 39 19.63 -27.32 -1.07
CA ASP A 39 19.01 -26.03 -0.84
C ASP A 39 17.63 -25.96 -1.49
N LEU A 40 16.58 -26.34 -0.70
CA LEU A 40 15.20 -26.34 -1.20
C LEU A 40 14.68 -24.93 -1.51
N HIS A 41 15.08 -23.89 -0.79
CA HIS A 41 14.70 -22.52 -1.11
C HIS A 41 15.19 -22.12 -2.51
N ALA A 42 16.46 -22.37 -2.80
CA ALA A 42 17.03 -22.10 -4.12
C ALA A 42 16.38 -22.95 -5.23
N LEU A 43 15.99 -24.19 -4.93
CA LEU A 43 15.31 -25.06 -5.89
C LEU A 43 13.90 -24.60 -6.20
N VAL A 44 13.10 -24.28 -5.17
CA VAL A 44 11.71 -23.83 -5.29
C VAL A 44 11.66 -22.51 -6.07
N SER A 45 12.50 -21.55 -5.74
CA SER A 45 12.64 -20.27 -6.46
C SER A 45 13.04 -20.49 -7.92
N ARG A 46 14.07 -21.29 -8.19
CA ARG A 46 14.57 -21.56 -9.55
C ARG A 46 13.55 -22.25 -10.46
N LEU A 47 12.70 -23.13 -9.90
CA LEU A 47 11.71 -23.89 -10.66
C LEU A 47 10.30 -23.29 -10.57
N HIS A 48 10.11 -22.21 -9.79
CA HIS A 48 8.81 -21.56 -9.52
C HIS A 48 7.75 -22.56 -9.05
N LEU A 49 8.11 -23.43 -8.10
CA LEU A 49 7.20 -24.44 -7.57
C LEU A 49 6.18 -23.81 -6.64
N ASP A 50 4.91 -24.15 -6.85
CA ASP A 50 3.83 -23.78 -5.93
C ASP A 50 3.82 -24.64 -4.64
N ALA A 51 3.04 -24.24 -3.64
CA ALA A 51 2.97 -24.93 -2.35
C ALA A 51 2.58 -26.43 -2.48
N PHE A 52 1.71 -26.77 -3.43
CA PHE A 52 1.32 -28.16 -3.66
C PHE A 52 2.44 -28.98 -4.29
N GLN A 53 3.20 -28.40 -5.21
CA GLN A 53 4.36 -29.03 -5.82
C GLN A 53 5.48 -29.23 -4.79
N VAL A 54 5.66 -28.31 -3.86
CA VAL A 54 6.60 -28.45 -2.73
C VAL A 54 6.20 -29.62 -1.82
N ILE A 55 4.92 -29.74 -1.46
CA ILE A 55 4.42 -30.89 -0.66
C ILE A 55 4.68 -32.21 -1.39
N ARG A 56 4.39 -32.27 -2.69
CA ARG A 56 4.65 -33.47 -3.51
C ARG A 56 6.14 -33.82 -3.57
N LEU A 57 7.00 -32.81 -3.71
CA LEU A 57 8.43 -32.99 -3.71
C LEU A 57 8.95 -33.56 -2.37
N ILE A 58 8.51 -33.02 -1.25
CA ILE A 58 8.89 -33.50 0.10
C ILE A 58 8.44 -34.96 0.29
N ASN A 59 7.19 -35.27 -0.09
CA ASN A 59 6.67 -36.63 0.02
C ASN A 59 7.40 -37.61 -0.91
N TYR A 60 7.73 -37.20 -2.14
CA TYR A 60 8.54 -37.98 -3.06
C TYR A 60 9.91 -38.34 -2.48
N ILE A 61 10.61 -37.38 -1.87
CA ILE A 61 11.91 -37.59 -1.23
C ILE A 61 11.78 -38.61 -0.09
N ARG A 62 10.71 -38.51 0.70
CA ARG A 62 10.50 -39.32 1.92
C ARG A 62 9.92 -40.70 1.65
N ARG A 63 9.30 -40.94 0.49
CA ARG A 63 8.59 -42.21 0.20
C ARG A 63 9.54 -43.39 0.10
N PRO A 64 9.32 -44.44 0.93
CA PRO A 64 10.24 -45.62 0.96
C PRO A 64 10.32 -46.39 -0.37
N THR A 65 9.24 -46.31 -1.18
CA THR A 65 9.10 -47.04 -2.46
C THR A 65 9.75 -46.30 -3.64
N THR A 66 10.19 -45.06 -3.48
CA THR A 66 10.86 -44.30 -4.56
C THR A 66 12.17 -44.98 -4.94
N GLN A 67 12.33 -45.31 -6.24
CA GLN A 67 13.55 -45.94 -6.78
C GLN A 67 13.96 -45.24 -8.09
N PRO A 68 15.25 -44.89 -8.26
CA PRO A 68 16.29 -44.94 -7.25
C PRO A 68 16.02 -43.97 -6.09
N ARG A 69 16.61 -44.20 -4.93
CA ARG A 69 16.48 -43.30 -3.78
C ARG A 69 16.95 -41.90 -4.17
N PRO A 70 16.16 -40.85 -3.88
CA PRO A 70 16.58 -39.48 -4.11
C PRO A 70 17.84 -39.14 -3.30
N THR A 71 18.80 -38.47 -3.93
CA THR A 71 19.97 -37.87 -3.28
C THR A 71 19.92 -36.35 -3.39
N PRO A 72 20.61 -35.60 -2.52
CA PRO A 72 20.68 -34.14 -2.65
C PRO A 72 21.00 -33.68 -4.07
N GLU A 73 22.00 -34.29 -4.75
CA GLU A 73 22.38 -33.93 -6.10
C GLU A 73 21.25 -34.19 -7.12
N SER A 74 20.54 -35.34 -6.98
CA SER A 74 19.42 -35.69 -7.88
C SER A 74 18.27 -34.71 -7.72
N ILE A 75 17.97 -34.27 -6.50
CA ILE A 75 16.93 -33.27 -6.22
C ILE A 75 17.33 -31.89 -6.75
N MET A 76 18.56 -31.46 -6.52
CA MET A 76 19.03 -30.17 -7.02
C MET A 76 19.15 -30.10 -8.55
N SER A 77 19.14 -31.25 -9.25
CA SER A 77 19.19 -31.33 -10.72
C SER A 77 17.80 -31.35 -11.39
N LEU A 78 16.70 -31.29 -10.62
CA LEU A 78 15.33 -31.29 -11.17
C LEU A 78 15.09 -30.11 -12.11
N THR A 79 14.19 -30.30 -13.07
CA THR A 79 13.87 -29.36 -14.15
C THR A 79 12.48 -28.71 -14.02
N GLY A 80 11.66 -29.19 -13.06
CA GLY A 80 10.28 -28.72 -12.84
C GLY A 80 9.22 -29.43 -13.69
N HIS A 81 9.63 -30.37 -14.54
CA HIS A 81 8.72 -31.16 -15.42
C HIS A 81 8.57 -32.64 -15.00
N GLU A 82 9.06 -32.99 -13.83
CA GLU A 82 9.00 -34.33 -13.30
C GLU A 82 7.56 -34.74 -12.97
N ALA A 83 7.17 -35.96 -13.40
CA ALA A 83 5.80 -36.45 -13.28
C ALA A 83 5.25 -36.44 -11.84
N PHE A 84 6.12 -36.69 -10.86
CA PHE A 84 5.71 -36.67 -9.44
C PHE A 84 5.25 -35.30 -8.94
N LEU A 85 5.66 -34.19 -9.56
CA LEU A 85 5.23 -32.83 -9.20
C LEU A 85 3.74 -32.58 -9.53
N THR A 86 3.12 -33.43 -10.34
CA THR A 86 1.70 -33.36 -10.73
C THR A 86 0.92 -34.60 -10.29
N ASP A 87 1.57 -35.58 -9.62
CA ASP A 87 0.90 -36.82 -9.18
C ASP A 87 0.19 -36.59 -7.82
N ASP A 88 -1.14 -36.72 -7.82
CA ASP A 88 -1.95 -36.57 -6.60
C ASP A 88 -1.68 -37.65 -5.55
N ASN A 89 -1.05 -38.78 -5.90
CA ASN A 89 -0.61 -39.73 -4.88
C ASN A 89 0.51 -39.19 -4.01
N GLU A 90 1.32 -38.28 -4.53
CA GLU A 90 2.38 -37.62 -3.75
C GLU A 90 1.85 -36.52 -2.82
N MET A 91 0.56 -36.14 -2.93
CA MET A 91 -0.08 -35.27 -1.91
C MET A 91 -0.33 -35.96 -0.60
N LYS A 92 -0.36 -37.28 -0.56
CA LYS A 92 -0.61 -38.03 0.68
C LYS A 92 0.67 -38.11 1.48
N PRO A 93 0.65 -37.63 2.77
CA PRO A 93 1.81 -37.74 3.62
C PRO A 93 2.32 -39.20 3.74
N VAL A 94 3.62 -39.34 3.77
CA VAL A 94 4.23 -40.65 4.04
C VAL A 94 3.91 -41.08 5.47
N PRO A 95 3.53 -42.34 5.74
CA PRO A 95 3.22 -42.82 7.08
C PRO A 95 4.28 -42.43 8.12
N GLY A 96 3.85 -41.76 9.19
CA GLY A 96 4.69 -41.25 10.26
C GLY A 96 5.21 -39.81 10.05
N TYR A 97 4.78 -39.13 8.96
CA TYR A 97 5.09 -37.71 8.69
C TYR A 97 3.82 -36.85 8.55
N GLU A 98 2.65 -37.34 8.99
CA GLU A 98 1.36 -36.68 8.79
C GLU A 98 1.26 -35.30 9.43
N GLU A 99 1.95 -35.11 10.56
CA GLU A 99 1.99 -33.85 11.33
C GLU A 99 3.36 -33.17 11.25
N ASP A 100 4.17 -33.49 10.25
CA ASP A 100 5.53 -32.93 10.12
C ASP A 100 5.53 -31.48 9.69
N GLY A 101 6.30 -30.66 10.38
CA GLY A 101 6.38 -29.22 10.15
C GLY A 101 6.79 -28.82 8.74
N LEU A 102 7.60 -29.63 8.03
CA LEU A 102 7.96 -29.35 6.62
C LEU A 102 6.75 -29.43 5.65
N LEU A 103 5.73 -30.22 5.97
CA LEU A 103 4.51 -30.30 5.15
C LEU A 103 3.51 -29.19 5.46
N GLN A 104 3.71 -28.45 6.56
CA GLN A 104 2.88 -27.33 6.98
C GLN A 104 3.56 -25.98 6.72
N TYR A 105 4.81 -25.99 6.31
CA TYR A 105 5.62 -24.81 6.07
C TYR A 105 5.46 -24.31 4.64
N ASP A 106 5.08 -23.03 4.46
CA ASP A 106 4.93 -22.45 3.13
C ASP A 106 6.28 -21.98 2.56
N LEU A 107 7.04 -22.97 2.10
CA LEU A 107 8.35 -22.76 1.49
C LEU A 107 8.25 -21.96 0.17
N ALA A 108 7.12 -22.04 -0.53
CA ALA A 108 6.94 -21.32 -1.79
C ALA A 108 6.85 -19.81 -1.53
N GLU A 109 6.00 -19.38 -0.59
CA GLU A 109 5.87 -17.97 -0.19
C GLU A 109 7.19 -17.42 0.38
N GLU A 110 7.88 -18.18 1.19
CA GLU A 110 9.14 -17.75 1.79
C GLU A 110 10.28 -17.66 0.76
N SER A 111 10.31 -18.55 -0.21
CA SER A 111 11.28 -18.51 -1.31
C SER A 111 11.08 -17.27 -2.20
N GLU A 112 9.84 -16.85 -2.46
CA GLU A 112 9.55 -15.60 -3.16
C GLU A 112 10.01 -14.36 -2.38
N ARG A 113 9.79 -14.34 -1.06
CA ARG A 113 10.28 -13.24 -0.18
C ARG A 113 11.80 -13.12 -0.16
N MET A 114 12.51 -14.24 -0.11
CA MET A 114 13.97 -14.28 -0.13
C MET A 114 14.54 -13.83 -1.47
N ASP A 115 13.92 -14.20 -2.58
CA ASP A 115 14.33 -13.80 -3.93
C ASP A 115 14.19 -12.29 -4.12
N THR A 116 13.06 -11.72 -3.72
CA THR A 116 12.80 -10.27 -3.73
C THR A 116 13.81 -9.48 -2.90
N ALA A 117 14.22 -9.98 -1.73
CA ALA A 117 15.22 -9.32 -0.88
C ALA A 117 16.61 -9.36 -1.53
N THR A 118 16.96 -10.44 -2.21
CA THR A 118 18.23 -10.60 -2.94
C THR A 118 18.26 -9.70 -4.17
N GLU A 119 17.18 -9.64 -4.96
CA GLU A 119 17.03 -8.73 -6.09
C GLU A 119 17.12 -7.26 -5.66
N LEU A 120 16.48 -6.90 -4.55
CA LEU A 120 16.53 -5.55 -3.99
C LEU A 120 17.96 -5.17 -3.58
N LYS A 121 18.71 -6.12 -3.05
CA LYS A 121 20.13 -5.91 -2.70
C LYS A 121 20.99 -5.68 -3.96
N ILE A 122 20.83 -6.52 -4.98
CA ILE A 122 21.54 -6.39 -6.27
C ILE A 122 21.18 -5.07 -6.95
N LEU A 123 19.91 -4.69 -6.96
CA LEU A 123 19.45 -3.41 -7.51
C LEU A 123 20.04 -2.21 -6.76
N ARG A 124 20.15 -2.28 -5.43
CA ARG A 124 20.80 -1.22 -4.63
C ARG A 124 22.28 -1.09 -4.95
N GLU A 125 22.99 -2.21 -5.03
CA GLU A 125 24.41 -2.21 -5.39
C GLU A 125 24.64 -1.65 -6.81
N ALA A 126 23.81 -2.04 -7.78
CA ALA A 126 23.86 -1.52 -9.14
C ALA A 126 23.51 -0.02 -9.23
N TYR A 127 22.55 0.43 -8.43
CA TYR A 127 22.17 1.84 -8.32
C TYR A 127 23.30 2.69 -7.72
N ASP A 128 23.96 2.21 -6.66
CA ASP A 128 25.09 2.92 -6.04
C ASP A 128 26.29 2.99 -6.98
N GLU A 129 26.55 1.94 -7.76
CA GLU A 129 27.60 1.96 -8.79
C GLU A 129 27.28 2.94 -9.93
N LEU A 130 26.03 2.97 -10.40
CA LEU A 130 25.57 3.91 -11.41
C LEU A 130 25.67 5.35 -10.91
N ARG A 131 25.28 5.60 -9.67
CA ARG A 131 25.39 6.91 -9.00
C ARG A 131 26.84 7.38 -8.88
N HIS A 132 27.76 6.46 -8.58
CA HIS A 132 29.19 6.77 -8.51
C HIS A 132 29.76 7.14 -9.88
N ARG A 133 29.41 6.39 -10.93
CA ARG A 133 29.82 6.69 -12.31
C ARG A 133 29.23 8.01 -12.81
N TYR A 134 28.00 8.36 -12.40
CA TYR A 134 27.39 9.65 -12.75
C TYR A 134 28.11 10.82 -12.05
N ALA A 135 28.40 10.66 -10.76
CA ALA A 135 29.15 11.66 -9.99
C ALA A 135 30.54 11.93 -10.57
N GLU A 136 31.26 10.88 -10.98
CA GLU A 136 32.56 11.01 -11.64
C GLU A 136 32.46 11.68 -13.02
N ARG A 137 31.44 11.31 -13.81
CA ARG A 137 31.28 11.80 -15.19
C ARG A 137 30.90 13.27 -15.26
N PHE A 138 30.18 13.78 -14.27
CA PHE A 138 29.66 15.16 -14.24
C PHE A 138 30.38 16.06 -13.22
N GLY A 139 31.46 15.57 -12.57
CA GLY A 139 32.26 16.37 -11.62
C GLY A 139 31.48 16.80 -10.37
N ILE A 140 30.45 16.03 -9.98
CA ILE A 140 29.64 16.31 -8.80
C ILE A 140 30.45 15.93 -7.57
N THR A 141 30.90 16.92 -6.80
CA THR A 141 31.70 16.67 -5.59
C THR A 141 30.87 15.95 -4.52
N ALA A 142 31.53 15.18 -3.66
CA ALA A 142 30.91 14.37 -2.60
C ALA A 142 29.95 15.12 -1.68
N ALA A 143 30.05 16.44 -1.58
CA ALA A 143 29.15 17.31 -0.82
C ALA A 143 27.71 17.32 -1.39
N VAL A 144 27.55 17.31 -2.72
CA VAL A 144 26.21 17.27 -3.37
C VAL A 144 25.58 15.88 -3.25
N ALA A 145 26.44 14.84 -3.20
CA ALA A 145 25.97 13.47 -3.00
C ALA A 145 25.56 13.21 -1.53
N GLN A 146 26.08 13.95 -0.56
CA GLN A 146 25.69 13.89 0.84
C GLN A 146 24.35 14.61 1.10
N ASP A 147 24.05 15.70 0.39
CA ASP A 147 22.75 16.37 0.49
C ASP A 147 21.60 15.49 -0.04
N ALA A 148 21.85 14.70 -1.08
CA ALA A 148 20.86 13.71 -1.57
C ALA A 148 20.67 12.51 -0.62
N ALA A 149 21.68 12.17 0.20
CA ALA A 149 21.61 11.11 1.20
C ALA A 149 20.98 11.59 2.53
N ALA A 150 21.01 12.90 2.82
CA ALA A 150 20.38 13.50 3.99
C ALA A 150 18.83 13.58 3.87
N GLU A 151 18.28 13.33 2.68
CA GLU A 151 16.82 13.28 2.48
C GLU A 151 16.17 11.94 2.91
N GLN A 152 16.94 10.97 3.34
CA GLN A 152 16.42 9.74 3.96
C GLN A 152 16.52 9.82 5.49
N VAL A 153 15.66 10.64 6.11
CA VAL A 153 15.41 10.53 7.54
C VAL A 153 14.68 9.21 7.78
N SER A 154 15.30 8.32 8.56
CA SER A 154 14.66 7.07 9.00
C SER A 154 13.45 7.43 9.88
N ALA A 155 12.27 7.49 9.29
CA ALA A 155 11.03 7.57 10.03
C ALA A 155 10.87 6.30 10.90
N PRO A 156 10.26 6.39 12.10
CA PRO A 156 9.89 5.21 12.85
C PRO A 156 9.04 4.29 11.97
N ALA A 157 9.25 2.98 12.09
CA ALA A 157 8.54 1.98 11.29
C ALA A 157 7.01 2.25 11.33
N PRO A 158 6.33 2.30 10.19
CA PRO A 158 4.88 2.53 10.16
C PRO A 158 4.16 1.49 11.02
N GLN A 159 3.10 1.91 11.72
CA GLN A 159 2.19 0.97 12.38
C GLN A 159 1.62 0.00 11.32
N PRO A 160 1.29 -1.25 11.64
CA PRO A 160 0.78 -2.23 10.66
C PRO A 160 -0.40 -1.72 9.82
N ILE A 161 -1.32 -0.95 10.41
CA ILE A 161 -2.48 -0.35 9.72
C ILE A 161 -2.03 0.70 8.70
N ASP A 162 -1.04 1.53 9.04
CA ASP A 162 -0.48 2.54 8.14
C ASP A 162 0.20 1.90 6.92
N ARG A 163 0.85 0.75 7.13
CA ARG A 163 1.56 0.05 6.05
C ARG A 163 0.61 -0.41 4.95
N HIS A 164 -0.49 -1.08 5.28
CA HIS A 164 -1.50 -1.49 4.31
C HIS A 164 -2.14 -0.31 3.58
N TYR A 165 -2.39 0.79 4.28
CA TYR A 165 -2.90 2.02 3.69
C TYR A 165 -1.94 2.56 2.63
N PHE A 166 -0.64 2.74 2.96
CA PHE A 166 0.33 3.26 1.99
C PHE A 166 0.64 2.27 0.86
N GLU A 167 0.61 0.96 1.10
CA GLU A 167 0.75 -0.07 0.08
C GLU A 167 -0.40 -0.03 -0.94
N SER A 168 -1.63 0.24 -0.51
CA SER A 168 -2.77 0.39 -1.41
C SER A 168 -2.62 1.57 -2.39
N TYR A 169 -1.92 2.63 -1.99
CA TYR A 169 -1.58 3.78 -2.83
C TYR A 169 -0.28 3.63 -3.63
N ALA A 170 0.46 2.52 -3.50
CA ALA A 170 1.65 2.27 -4.30
C ALA A 170 1.33 1.75 -5.71
N GLY A 171 0.13 1.18 -5.93
CA GLY A 171 -0.32 0.61 -7.20
C GLY A 171 -0.61 1.68 -8.27
N HIS A 172 -0.41 1.34 -9.56
CA HIS A 172 -0.73 2.25 -10.66
C HIS A 172 -2.23 2.36 -10.93
N ASP A 173 -3.01 1.29 -10.69
CA ASP A 173 -4.43 1.23 -11.00
C ASP A 173 -5.26 2.23 -10.19
N ILE A 174 -4.94 2.38 -8.89
CA ILE A 174 -5.62 3.37 -8.03
C ILE A 174 -5.35 4.79 -8.54
N HIS A 175 -4.12 5.11 -8.93
CA HIS A 175 -3.79 6.42 -9.47
C HIS A 175 -4.44 6.66 -10.83
N GLN A 176 -4.55 5.64 -11.70
CA GLN A 176 -5.27 5.74 -12.96
C GLN A 176 -6.75 6.05 -12.70
N THR A 177 -7.39 5.35 -11.78
CA THR A 177 -8.79 5.57 -11.39
C THR A 177 -8.98 6.98 -10.84
N MET A 178 -8.14 7.41 -9.91
CA MET A 178 -8.23 8.75 -9.29
C MET A 178 -7.98 9.89 -10.29
N ILE A 179 -6.97 9.79 -11.15
CA ILE A 179 -6.67 10.81 -12.17
C ILE A 179 -7.72 10.77 -13.28
N GLY A 180 -8.22 9.58 -13.62
CA GLY A 180 -9.25 9.36 -14.63
C GLY A 180 -10.62 9.90 -14.24
N ASP A 181 -10.89 10.09 -12.95
CA ASP A 181 -12.06 10.84 -12.50
C ASP A 181 -11.94 12.30 -12.94
N SER A 182 -12.61 12.59 -14.06
CA SER A 182 -12.55 13.91 -14.69
C SER A 182 -13.18 15.00 -13.84
N VAL A 183 -14.21 14.69 -13.04
CA VAL A 183 -14.88 15.66 -12.16
C VAL A 183 -13.90 16.09 -11.07
N ARG A 184 -13.26 15.14 -10.41
CA ARG A 184 -12.25 15.36 -9.39
C ARG A 184 -11.05 16.13 -9.94
N THR A 185 -10.38 15.59 -10.93
CA THR A 185 -9.12 16.14 -11.48
C THR A 185 -9.33 17.50 -12.12
N LEU A 186 -10.39 17.67 -12.95
CA LEU A 186 -10.67 18.95 -13.61
C LEU A 186 -11.16 20.03 -12.66
N SER A 187 -11.77 19.69 -11.54
CA SER A 187 -12.15 20.68 -10.51
C SER A 187 -10.92 21.37 -9.94
N TYR A 188 -9.87 20.59 -9.58
CA TYR A 188 -8.58 21.14 -9.16
C TYR A 188 -7.90 21.90 -10.30
N ALA A 189 -7.84 21.34 -11.51
CA ALA A 189 -7.23 22.01 -12.66
C ALA A 189 -7.89 23.36 -12.97
N LYS A 190 -9.23 23.42 -12.97
CA LYS A 190 -9.98 24.65 -13.20
C LYS A 190 -9.67 25.74 -12.19
N PHE A 191 -9.55 25.38 -10.91
CA PHE A 191 -9.17 26.35 -9.88
C PHE A 191 -7.71 26.79 -10.06
N LEU A 192 -6.76 25.85 -10.11
CA LEU A 192 -5.32 26.13 -10.11
C LEU A 192 -4.84 26.81 -11.40
N LEU A 193 -5.42 26.47 -12.53
CA LEU A 193 -5.02 27.03 -13.82
C LEU A 193 -5.85 28.24 -14.27
N SER A 194 -6.87 28.62 -13.49
CA SER A 194 -7.73 29.77 -13.82
C SER A 194 -6.92 31.08 -13.80
N PRO A 195 -6.99 31.91 -14.86
CA PRO A 195 -6.40 33.23 -14.83
C PRO A 195 -6.91 34.13 -13.68
N ALA A 196 -8.17 33.94 -13.26
CA ALA A 196 -8.76 34.66 -12.14
C ALA A 196 -8.05 34.38 -10.82
N ASN A 197 -7.56 33.15 -10.66
CA ASN A 197 -6.89 32.66 -9.44
C ASN A 197 -5.35 32.77 -9.53
N ALA A 198 -4.81 33.27 -10.64
CA ALA A 198 -3.37 33.35 -10.85
C ALA A 198 -2.64 34.10 -9.73
N HIS A 199 -3.28 35.08 -9.11
CA HIS A 199 -2.72 35.86 -7.99
C HIS A 199 -2.50 35.03 -6.70
N LEU A 200 -3.18 33.88 -6.57
CA LEU A 200 -3.07 32.96 -5.43
C LEU A 200 -1.86 32.00 -5.59
N ILE A 201 -1.36 31.80 -6.83
CA ILE A 201 -0.37 30.76 -7.12
C ILE A 201 0.90 31.34 -7.74
N ARG A 202 0.78 32.30 -8.66
CA ARG A 202 1.94 32.84 -9.38
C ARG A 202 2.93 33.51 -8.45
N GLY A 203 4.18 33.06 -8.48
CA GLY A 203 5.26 33.54 -7.64
C GLY A 203 5.17 33.12 -6.16
N LYS A 204 4.27 32.22 -5.83
CA LYS A 204 4.00 31.73 -4.48
C LYS A 204 4.72 30.43 -4.19
N THR A 205 4.93 30.16 -2.88
CA THR A 205 5.35 28.85 -2.38
C THR A 205 4.12 28.03 -2.07
N VAL A 206 3.99 26.89 -2.75
CA VAL A 206 2.86 25.97 -2.60
C VAL A 206 3.34 24.68 -1.93
N MET A 207 2.53 24.10 -1.05
CA MET A 207 2.75 22.78 -0.48
C MET A 207 1.62 21.86 -0.95
N ASP A 208 1.98 20.72 -1.56
CA ASP A 208 1.06 19.67 -2.01
C ASP A 208 1.19 18.50 -1.04
N VAL A 209 0.17 18.30 -0.19
CA VAL A 209 0.16 17.30 0.87
C VAL A 209 -0.56 16.05 0.38
N GLY A 210 0.16 14.93 0.29
CA GLY A 210 -0.32 13.72 -0.38
C GLY A 210 -0.30 13.89 -1.89
N CYS A 211 0.88 14.23 -2.44
CA CYS A 211 1.00 14.60 -3.85
C CYS A 211 0.73 13.43 -4.82
N GLY A 212 0.75 12.18 -4.35
CA GLY A 212 0.54 11.01 -5.18
C GLY A 212 1.48 10.99 -6.38
N SER A 213 0.92 10.89 -7.58
CA SER A 213 1.68 10.93 -8.85
C SER A 213 2.16 12.32 -9.26
N GLY A 214 1.86 13.39 -8.48
CA GLY A 214 2.33 14.75 -8.69
C GLY A 214 1.43 15.64 -9.56
N ILE A 215 0.20 15.23 -9.87
CA ILE A 215 -0.67 15.97 -10.81
C ILE A 215 -1.01 17.39 -10.31
N LEU A 216 -1.33 17.54 -9.03
CA LEU A 216 -1.64 18.85 -8.44
C LEU A 216 -0.39 19.74 -8.38
N SER A 217 0.75 19.17 -8.03
CA SER A 217 2.05 19.84 -8.10
C SER A 217 2.37 20.37 -9.50
N LEU A 218 2.11 19.57 -10.54
CA LEU A 218 2.28 19.97 -11.95
C LEU A 218 1.32 21.11 -12.34
N PHE A 219 0.08 21.09 -11.88
CA PHE A 219 -0.84 22.21 -12.12
C PHE A 219 -0.34 23.49 -11.43
N CYS A 220 0.12 23.41 -10.19
CA CYS A 220 0.70 24.57 -9.47
C CYS A 220 1.94 25.12 -10.18
N ALA A 221 2.85 24.26 -10.62
CA ALA A 221 4.04 24.66 -11.37
C ALA A 221 3.67 25.34 -12.70
N ARG A 222 2.73 24.76 -13.45
CA ARG A 222 2.21 25.33 -14.71
C ARG A 222 1.51 26.66 -14.50
N ALA A 223 0.82 26.86 -13.37
CA ALA A 223 0.20 28.12 -12.99
C ALA A 223 1.22 29.22 -12.62
N GLY A 224 2.52 28.88 -12.53
CA GLY A 224 3.61 29.79 -12.28
C GLY A 224 3.97 29.93 -10.80
N ALA A 225 3.76 28.91 -9.99
CA ALA A 225 4.29 28.86 -8.63
C ALA A 225 5.81 29.11 -8.64
N LYS A 226 6.31 29.83 -7.64
CA LYS A 226 7.76 30.03 -7.44
C LYS A 226 8.44 28.73 -7.03
N GLN A 227 7.79 27.97 -6.18
CA GLN A 227 8.24 26.70 -5.66
C GLN A 227 7.03 25.87 -5.24
N VAL A 228 7.11 24.55 -5.47
CA VAL A 228 6.13 23.58 -4.99
C VAL A 228 6.86 22.54 -4.15
N LEU A 229 6.36 22.28 -2.95
CA LEU A 229 6.82 21.24 -2.04
C LEU A 229 5.82 20.09 -2.14
N ALA A 230 6.16 19.06 -2.89
CA ALA A 230 5.33 17.89 -3.12
C ALA A 230 5.70 16.81 -2.10
N ILE A 231 4.76 16.39 -1.25
CA ILE A 231 5.03 15.49 -0.12
C ILE A 231 4.11 14.29 -0.20
N ASP A 232 4.66 13.09 -0.12
CA ASP A 232 3.90 11.85 -0.02
C ASP A 232 4.68 10.81 0.80
N ALA A 233 3.96 9.97 1.55
CA ALA A 233 4.56 8.93 2.38
C ALA A 233 4.76 7.60 1.64
N SER A 234 4.05 7.40 0.53
CA SER A 234 4.07 6.15 -0.24
C SER A 234 5.20 6.13 -1.29
N ASP A 235 5.45 4.96 -1.85
CA ASP A 235 6.47 4.75 -2.89
C ASP A 235 6.14 5.44 -4.22
N VAL A 236 4.92 5.94 -4.39
CA VAL A 236 4.48 6.69 -5.57
C VAL A 236 5.32 7.96 -5.79
N VAL A 237 5.98 8.47 -4.77
CA VAL A 237 6.82 9.68 -4.87
C VAL A 237 7.93 9.55 -5.92
N GLU A 238 8.44 8.36 -6.16
CA GLU A 238 9.46 8.15 -7.21
C GLU A 238 8.86 8.35 -8.61
N ARG A 239 7.60 7.95 -8.80
CA ARG A 239 6.85 8.22 -10.04
C ARG A 239 6.50 9.70 -10.18
N ALA A 240 6.13 10.35 -9.06
CA ALA A 240 5.90 11.80 -9.04
C ALA A 240 7.17 12.55 -9.47
N ARG A 241 8.33 12.15 -8.96
CA ARG A 241 9.63 12.74 -9.30
C ARG A 241 9.91 12.62 -10.81
N ALA A 242 9.75 11.40 -11.38
CA ALA A 242 9.91 11.16 -12.80
C ALA A 242 8.92 12.00 -13.64
N ASN A 243 7.63 12.00 -13.28
CA ASN A 243 6.62 12.80 -13.97
C ASN A 243 6.94 14.30 -13.97
N ILE A 244 7.46 14.83 -12.87
CA ILE A 244 7.83 16.23 -12.73
C ILE A 244 9.03 16.58 -13.61
N GLU A 245 10.05 15.74 -13.63
CA GLU A 245 11.24 15.91 -14.47
C GLU A 245 10.89 15.81 -15.97
N ASP A 246 10.14 14.78 -16.37
CA ASP A 246 9.73 14.56 -17.76
C ASP A 246 8.87 15.71 -18.32
N ASN A 247 8.14 16.42 -17.45
CA ASN A 247 7.37 17.62 -17.80
C ASN A 247 8.18 18.92 -17.67
N GLY A 248 9.47 18.88 -17.31
CA GLY A 248 10.37 20.02 -17.24
C GLY A 248 10.18 20.91 -16.01
N PHE A 249 9.52 20.45 -14.96
CA PHE A 249 9.24 21.24 -13.75
C PHE A 249 10.13 20.89 -12.54
N GLY A 250 11.18 20.05 -12.69
CA GLY A 250 12.10 19.71 -11.62
C GLY A 250 12.80 20.91 -10.96
N HIS A 251 12.92 22.04 -11.70
CA HIS A 251 13.47 23.27 -11.17
C HIS A 251 12.48 24.09 -10.29
N VAL A 252 11.18 23.73 -10.30
CA VAL A 252 10.10 24.40 -9.53
C VAL A 252 9.60 23.50 -8.41
N VAL A 253 9.46 22.18 -8.69
CA VAL A 253 8.85 21.23 -7.78
C VAL A 253 9.93 20.41 -7.08
N ARG A 254 9.90 20.40 -5.74
CA ARG A 254 10.75 19.55 -4.90
C ARG A 254 9.89 18.45 -4.29
N VAL A 255 10.29 17.20 -4.48
CA VAL A 255 9.54 16.02 -4.02
C VAL A 255 10.21 15.47 -2.76
N PHE A 256 9.43 15.32 -1.70
CA PHE A 256 9.85 14.78 -0.41
C PHE A 256 9.10 13.49 -0.11
N ARG A 257 9.84 12.44 0.24
CA ARG A 257 9.27 11.17 0.66
C ARG A 257 9.20 11.12 2.18
N GLY A 258 8.02 10.92 2.71
CA GLY A 258 7.79 10.72 4.14
C GLY A 258 6.48 11.32 4.62
N ARG A 259 6.12 10.97 5.85
CA ARG A 259 5.00 11.61 6.55
C ARG A 259 5.42 13.00 7.00
N ILE A 260 4.54 13.97 6.90
CA ILE A 260 4.81 15.37 7.33
C ILE A 260 5.29 15.41 8.79
N GLU A 261 4.74 14.54 9.63
CA GLU A 261 5.11 14.40 11.04
C GLU A 261 6.58 14.04 11.25
N ALA A 262 7.19 13.37 10.28
CA ALA A 262 8.58 12.91 10.32
C ALA A 262 9.55 13.80 9.54
N LEU A 263 9.05 14.80 8.82
CA LEU A 263 9.85 15.66 7.94
C LEU A 263 10.16 17.05 8.56
N ASP A 264 9.96 17.22 9.86
CA ASP A 264 10.09 18.53 10.54
C ASP A 264 11.44 19.21 10.29
N GLU A 265 12.54 18.47 10.37
CA GLU A 265 13.88 19.03 10.16
C GLU A 265 14.09 19.46 8.70
N VAL A 266 13.64 18.63 7.76
CA VAL A 266 13.77 18.87 6.31
C VAL A 266 12.90 20.05 5.88
N LEU A 267 11.68 20.12 6.40
CA LEU A 267 10.71 21.17 6.07
C LEU A 267 10.83 22.45 6.92
N ALA A 268 11.68 22.46 7.94
CA ALA A 268 11.90 23.62 8.83
C ALA A 268 12.15 24.95 8.08
N PRO A 269 12.85 25.02 6.93
CA PRO A 269 13.04 26.26 6.18
C PRO A 269 11.74 26.95 5.74
N TRP A 270 10.65 26.18 5.61
CA TRP A 270 9.34 26.66 5.13
C TRP A 270 8.31 26.85 6.26
N ALA A 271 8.67 26.66 7.51
CA ALA A 271 7.76 26.88 8.65
C ALA A 271 7.17 28.30 8.62
N GLY A 272 5.84 28.40 8.57
CA GLY A 272 5.10 29.67 8.50
C GLY A 272 5.35 30.49 7.22
N LYS A 273 5.84 29.88 6.12
CA LYS A 273 6.19 30.59 4.88
C LYS A 273 5.47 30.08 3.63
N VAL A 274 4.66 29.04 3.75
CA VAL A 274 3.86 28.49 2.65
C VAL A 274 2.68 29.42 2.38
N ASP A 275 2.49 29.82 1.14
CA ASP A 275 1.40 30.71 0.74
C ASP A 275 0.09 29.96 0.50
N LEU A 276 0.17 28.74 -0.04
CA LEU A 276 -0.97 27.89 -0.38
C LEU A 276 -0.66 26.43 -0.02
N ILE A 277 -1.54 25.79 0.71
CA ILE A 277 -1.56 24.33 0.86
C ILE A 277 -2.66 23.79 -0.07
N VAL A 278 -2.29 22.89 -0.96
CA VAL A 278 -3.23 22.11 -1.78
C VAL A 278 -3.16 20.65 -1.34
N SER A 279 -4.32 19.99 -1.23
CA SER A 279 -4.37 18.57 -0.90
C SER A 279 -5.70 17.97 -1.37
N GLU A 280 -5.65 16.76 -1.88
CA GLU A 280 -6.83 15.95 -2.11
C GLU A 280 -6.81 14.84 -1.07
N TRP A 281 -7.40 15.14 0.10
CA TRP A 281 -7.35 14.35 1.33
C TRP A 281 -8.64 13.59 1.62
N MET A 282 -9.72 13.87 0.86
CA MET A 282 -11.05 13.37 1.15
C MET A 282 -11.16 11.88 0.87
N GLY A 283 -11.40 11.10 1.90
CA GLY A 283 -11.67 9.68 1.81
C GLY A 283 -13.16 9.35 1.79
N TYR A 284 -13.48 8.06 1.81
CA TYR A 284 -14.84 7.59 1.98
C TYR A 284 -15.46 8.17 3.25
N PHE A 285 -16.75 8.47 3.19
CA PHE A 285 -17.46 9.14 4.28
C PHE A 285 -16.73 10.42 4.75
N LEU A 286 -16.05 11.09 3.85
CA LEU A 286 -15.22 12.28 4.01
C LEU A 286 -13.97 12.04 4.90
N LEU A 287 -14.12 11.51 6.09
CA LEU A 287 -13.10 11.45 7.14
C LEU A 287 -12.50 10.06 7.39
N TYR A 288 -12.91 9.03 6.66
CA TYR A 288 -12.55 7.64 6.96
C TYR A 288 -11.03 7.38 6.98
N GLU A 289 -10.29 7.99 6.06
CA GLU A 289 -8.85 7.75 5.91
C GLU A 289 -7.97 8.56 6.88
N SER A 290 -8.57 9.45 7.66
CA SER A 290 -7.88 10.31 8.65
C SER A 290 -6.76 11.20 8.09
N MET A 291 -6.64 11.33 6.76
CA MET A 291 -5.59 12.15 6.13
C MET A 291 -5.71 13.63 6.47
N LEU A 292 -6.93 14.10 6.82
CA LEU A 292 -7.14 15.48 7.24
C LEU A 292 -6.30 15.86 8.46
N ASP A 293 -6.02 14.94 9.39
CA ASP A 293 -5.12 15.19 10.53
C ASP A 293 -3.76 15.70 10.08
N THR A 294 -3.17 15.05 9.06
CA THR A 294 -1.88 15.42 8.47
C THR A 294 -1.95 16.78 7.76
N VAL A 295 -3.06 17.07 7.08
CA VAL A 295 -3.28 18.35 6.38
C VAL A 295 -3.41 19.50 7.39
N LEU A 296 -4.14 19.29 8.49
CA LEU A 296 -4.25 20.29 9.56
C LEU A 296 -2.90 20.54 10.25
N LEU A 297 -2.11 19.50 10.47
CA LEU A 297 -0.75 19.63 10.97
C LEU A 297 0.13 20.46 10.03
N ALA A 298 0.03 20.21 8.71
CA ALA A 298 0.75 20.97 7.70
C ALA A 298 0.34 22.45 7.73
N ARG A 299 -0.96 22.73 7.82
CA ARG A 299 -1.51 24.08 7.99
C ARG A 299 -0.88 24.79 9.18
N ASP A 300 -0.94 24.17 10.35
CA ASP A 300 -0.51 24.80 11.60
C ASP A 300 0.99 25.06 11.66
N LYS A 301 1.81 24.21 10.99
CA LYS A 301 3.28 24.35 11.00
C LYS A 301 3.81 25.22 9.85
N TYR A 302 3.26 25.09 8.67
CA TYR A 302 3.91 25.62 7.46
C TYR A 302 3.16 26.76 6.79
N LEU A 303 1.82 26.84 6.94
CA LEU A 303 1.04 27.91 6.34
C LEU A 303 1.35 29.24 7.03
N ARG A 304 1.56 30.30 6.25
CA ARG A 304 1.71 31.64 6.78
C ARG A 304 0.35 32.20 7.28
N PRO A 305 0.31 33.21 8.15
CA PRO A 305 -0.92 33.70 8.75
C PRO A 305 -2.02 34.13 7.77
N ASP A 306 -1.63 34.64 6.60
CA ASP A 306 -2.50 35.07 5.50
C ASP A 306 -2.43 34.10 4.30
N GLY A 307 -1.96 32.89 4.52
CA GLY A 307 -1.96 31.80 3.55
C GLY A 307 -3.36 31.20 3.38
N ILE A 308 -3.55 30.40 2.36
CA ILE A 308 -4.83 29.79 2.05
C ILE A 308 -4.69 28.28 1.90
N MET A 309 -5.80 27.57 2.08
CA MET A 309 -5.92 26.14 1.82
C MET A 309 -6.81 25.89 0.61
N MET A 310 -6.56 24.79 -0.07
CA MET A 310 -7.41 24.29 -1.15
C MET A 310 -7.54 22.75 -1.06
N PRO A 311 -8.75 22.26 -0.77
CA PRO A 311 -9.96 23.00 -0.41
C PRO A 311 -9.84 23.74 0.90
N ASP A 312 -10.64 24.76 1.12
CA ASP A 312 -10.74 25.53 2.38
C ASP A 312 -11.94 25.10 3.22
N HIS A 313 -12.95 24.46 2.60
CA HIS A 313 -14.15 23.94 3.26
C HIS A 313 -14.49 22.52 2.79
N ALA A 314 -15.08 21.76 3.70
CA ALA A 314 -15.67 20.47 3.38
C ALA A 314 -16.96 20.24 4.19
N THR A 315 -18.03 19.81 3.54
CA THR A 315 -19.33 19.57 4.18
C THR A 315 -19.70 18.10 4.05
N LEU A 316 -20.08 17.47 5.16
CA LEU A 316 -20.63 16.12 5.20
C LEU A 316 -22.15 16.19 5.21
N TYR A 317 -22.79 15.49 4.27
CA TYR A 317 -24.23 15.42 4.15
C TYR A 317 -24.76 14.02 4.49
N LEU A 318 -25.99 13.98 5.01
CA LEU A 318 -26.77 12.76 5.17
C LEU A 318 -28.03 12.86 4.32
N SER A 319 -28.35 11.79 3.59
CA SER A 319 -29.61 11.66 2.86
C SER A 319 -30.19 10.26 3.06
N ALA A 320 -31.38 10.00 2.57
CA ALA A 320 -32.00 8.67 2.55
C ALA A 320 -32.31 8.26 1.11
N ILE A 321 -32.19 6.98 0.86
CA ILE A 321 -32.56 6.37 -0.42
C ILE A 321 -33.59 5.28 -0.23
N GLU A 322 -34.41 5.07 -1.26
CA GLU A 322 -35.26 3.91 -1.43
C GLU A 322 -34.84 3.21 -2.71
N ASP A 323 -34.21 2.04 -2.55
CA ASP A 323 -33.70 1.23 -3.65
C ASP A 323 -33.92 -0.25 -3.34
N GLN A 324 -35.04 -0.76 -3.83
CA GLN A 324 -35.41 -2.16 -3.58
C GLN A 324 -34.46 -3.12 -4.31
N GLU A 325 -34.07 -2.81 -5.53
CA GLU A 325 -33.19 -3.66 -6.34
C GLU A 325 -31.82 -3.81 -5.67
N TYR A 326 -31.25 -2.71 -5.20
CA TYR A 326 -30.01 -2.70 -4.44
C TYR A 326 -30.13 -3.51 -3.14
N LYS A 327 -31.23 -3.34 -2.41
CA LYS A 327 -31.48 -4.09 -1.18
C LYS A 327 -31.60 -5.60 -1.44
N GLU A 328 -32.31 -6.00 -2.49
CA GLU A 328 -32.45 -7.41 -2.88
C GLU A 328 -31.09 -8.01 -3.28
N GLU A 329 -30.28 -7.28 -4.04
CA GLU A 329 -28.97 -7.76 -4.52
C GLU A 329 -27.92 -7.84 -3.39
N LYS A 330 -27.81 -6.83 -2.54
CA LYS A 330 -26.71 -6.72 -1.56
C LYS A 330 -27.07 -7.25 -0.17
N ILE A 331 -28.35 -7.24 0.19
CA ILE A 331 -28.81 -7.59 1.55
C ILE A 331 -29.66 -8.86 1.54
N ASP A 332 -30.76 -8.86 0.76
CA ASP A 332 -31.72 -9.97 0.79
C ASP A 332 -31.23 -11.20 0.03
N PHE A 333 -30.21 -11.07 -0.83
CA PHE A 333 -29.49 -12.17 -1.45
C PHE A 333 -29.09 -13.29 -0.45
N TRP A 334 -28.72 -12.89 0.77
CA TRP A 334 -28.25 -13.80 1.81
C TRP A 334 -29.37 -14.62 2.47
N ASP A 335 -30.65 -14.31 2.23
CA ASP A 335 -31.77 -15.07 2.77
C ASP A 335 -31.90 -16.45 2.11
N ASN A 336 -31.47 -16.58 0.83
CA ASN A 336 -31.56 -17.82 0.09
C ASN A 336 -30.44 -17.92 -0.98
N VAL A 337 -29.31 -18.49 -0.60
CA VAL A 337 -28.18 -18.70 -1.50
C VAL A 337 -28.23 -20.13 -2.04
N TYR A 338 -28.71 -20.29 -3.26
CA TYR A 338 -28.90 -21.62 -3.91
C TYR A 338 -29.73 -22.61 -3.07
N GLY A 339 -30.69 -22.15 -2.32
CA GLY A 339 -31.56 -22.96 -1.47
C GLY A 339 -31.07 -23.13 -0.02
N PHE A 340 -30.00 -22.46 0.35
CA PHE A 340 -29.44 -22.47 1.71
C PHE A 340 -29.67 -21.14 2.41
N ASP A 341 -29.89 -21.19 3.72
CA ASP A 341 -29.96 -20.03 4.60
C ASP A 341 -28.55 -19.50 4.96
N TYR A 342 -28.28 -18.26 4.59
CA TYR A 342 -27.03 -17.53 4.86
C TYR A 342 -27.28 -16.28 5.70
N SER A 343 -28.33 -16.27 6.51
CA SER A 343 -28.73 -15.12 7.34
C SER A 343 -27.62 -14.60 8.25
N CYS A 344 -26.68 -15.44 8.66
CA CYS A 344 -25.52 -15.01 9.44
C CYS A 344 -24.62 -14.02 8.68
N ILE A 345 -24.53 -14.13 7.35
CA ILE A 345 -23.77 -13.19 6.51
C ILE A 345 -24.61 -11.92 6.28
N LYS A 346 -25.95 -12.04 6.18
CA LYS A 346 -26.83 -10.88 6.08
C LYS A 346 -26.64 -9.91 7.26
N GLU A 347 -26.46 -10.44 8.47
CA GLU A 347 -26.17 -9.60 9.65
C GLU A 347 -24.86 -8.81 9.51
N ILE A 348 -23.85 -9.40 8.87
CA ILE A 348 -22.58 -8.72 8.57
C ILE A 348 -22.81 -7.67 7.51
N ALA A 349 -23.46 -8.02 6.39
CA ALA A 349 -23.76 -7.12 5.28
C ALA A 349 -24.54 -5.86 5.72
N LEU A 350 -25.43 -6.00 6.71
CA LEU A 350 -26.15 -4.85 7.30
C LEU A 350 -25.29 -3.90 8.14
N ARG A 351 -24.10 -4.32 8.54
CA ARG A 351 -23.17 -3.53 9.37
C ARG A 351 -22.01 -2.97 8.60
N GLU A 352 -21.69 -3.54 7.45
CA GLU A 352 -20.60 -3.08 6.60
C GLU A 352 -21.04 -1.90 5.74
N PRO A 353 -20.26 -0.82 5.70
CA PRO A 353 -20.55 0.29 4.82
C PRO A 353 -20.32 -0.13 3.36
N LEU A 354 -21.23 0.26 2.49
CA LEU A 354 -21.09 0.09 1.05
C LEU A 354 -20.80 1.46 0.43
N VAL A 355 -19.87 1.47 -0.54
CA VAL A 355 -19.55 2.67 -1.33
C VAL A 355 -19.99 2.40 -2.76
N ASP A 356 -21.00 3.12 -3.22
CA ASP A 356 -21.55 2.91 -4.54
C ASP A 356 -22.18 4.20 -5.10
N THR A 357 -22.51 4.18 -6.38
CA THR A 357 -23.24 5.26 -7.04
C THR A 357 -24.74 5.10 -6.83
N VAL A 358 -25.37 6.13 -6.30
CA VAL A 358 -26.83 6.16 -6.09
C VAL A 358 -27.49 6.96 -7.21
N GLU A 359 -28.51 6.38 -7.85
CA GLU A 359 -29.30 7.11 -8.82
C GLU A 359 -30.13 8.21 -8.13
N LEU A 360 -30.20 9.40 -8.73
CA LEU A 360 -30.94 10.52 -8.16
C LEU A 360 -32.42 10.19 -7.91
N ARG A 361 -33.02 9.31 -8.72
CA ARG A 361 -34.41 8.85 -8.52
C ARG A 361 -34.60 8.02 -7.24
N SER A 362 -33.53 7.42 -6.70
CA SER A 362 -33.58 6.65 -5.45
C SER A 362 -33.50 7.54 -4.21
N VAL A 363 -33.10 8.81 -4.34
CA VAL A 363 -33.04 9.75 -3.21
C VAL A 363 -34.46 10.19 -2.83
N VAL A 364 -34.84 9.97 -1.55
CA VAL A 364 -36.21 10.22 -1.05
C VAL A 364 -36.29 11.34 -0.03
N CYS A 365 -35.21 12.05 0.24
CA CYS A 365 -35.24 13.23 1.11
C CYS A 365 -34.23 14.28 0.69
N ASP A 366 -34.42 15.51 1.12
CA ASP A 366 -33.42 16.56 0.96
C ASP A 366 -32.15 16.20 1.76
N PRO A 367 -30.96 16.42 1.19
CA PRO A 367 -29.71 16.22 1.92
C PRO A 367 -29.62 17.16 3.13
N ALA A 368 -29.38 16.60 4.31
CA ALA A 368 -29.16 17.38 5.53
C ALA A 368 -27.65 17.53 5.78
N PRO A 369 -27.10 18.76 5.93
CA PRO A 369 -25.74 18.94 6.34
C PRO A 369 -25.54 18.46 7.78
N LEU A 370 -24.55 17.61 8.01
CA LEU A 370 -24.18 17.12 9.33
C LEU A 370 -23.10 18.00 9.97
N VAL A 371 -22.08 18.33 9.21
CA VAL A 371 -20.98 19.19 9.64
C VAL A 371 -20.45 19.95 8.44
N ASP A 372 -20.08 21.20 8.69
CA ASP A 372 -19.36 22.06 7.76
C ASP A 372 -18.00 22.41 8.38
N LEU A 373 -16.91 21.97 7.74
CA LEU A 373 -15.55 22.10 8.23
C LEU A 373 -14.87 23.26 7.50
N ASP A 374 -14.63 24.35 8.19
CA ASP A 374 -13.72 25.41 7.76
C ASP A 374 -12.27 24.96 8.05
N LEU A 375 -11.55 24.53 7.01
CA LEU A 375 -10.19 23.99 7.15
C LEU A 375 -9.15 25.02 7.58
N MET A 376 -9.49 26.31 7.51
CA MET A 376 -8.62 27.35 8.03
C MET A 376 -8.63 27.42 9.57
N THR A 377 -9.73 26.97 10.21
CA THR A 377 -9.93 27.15 11.66
C THR A 377 -10.20 25.87 12.42
N VAL A 378 -10.72 24.81 11.77
CA VAL A 378 -11.05 23.54 12.40
C VAL A 378 -9.82 22.89 13.04
N LYS A 379 -10.03 22.24 14.18
CA LYS A 379 -8.99 21.48 14.90
C LYS A 379 -9.26 19.99 14.79
N LYS A 380 -8.23 19.19 15.03
CA LYS A 380 -8.33 17.73 15.03
C LYS A 380 -9.42 17.21 15.96
N GLU A 381 -9.58 17.83 17.14
CA GLU A 381 -10.57 17.45 18.15
C GLU A 381 -12.01 17.68 17.65
N ASP A 382 -12.23 18.65 16.76
CA ASP A 382 -13.53 18.99 16.18
C ASP A 382 -14.01 17.96 15.15
N LEU A 383 -13.11 17.07 14.68
CA LEU A 383 -13.44 16.00 13.75
C LEU A 383 -14.20 14.84 14.41
N GLN A 384 -14.27 14.81 15.72
CA GLN A 384 -15.14 13.93 16.51
C GLN A 384 -16.38 14.71 16.94
N PHE A 385 -17.51 14.45 16.28
CA PHE A 385 -18.73 15.20 16.54
C PHE A 385 -19.94 14.28 16.75
N LYS A 386 -20.94 14.83 17.44
CA LYS A 386 -22.28 14.26 17.57
C LYS A 386 -23.29 15.37 17.32
N VAL A 387 -23.99 15.26 16.21
CA VAL A 387 -24.93 16.32 15.77
C VAL A 387 -26.33 15.76 15.59
N PRO A 388 -27.37 16.52 15.98
CA PRO A 388 -28.73 16.19 15.59
C PRO A 388 -28.92 16.51 14.11
N PHE A 389 -29.70 15.71 13.42
CA PHE A 389 -30.09 15.98 12.03
C PHE A 389 -31.60 15.84 11.85
N LYS A 390 -32.10 16.44 10.81
CA LYS A 390 -33.52 16.32 10.40
C LYS A 390 -33.54 16.06 8.89
N LEU A 391 -34.13 14.94 8.50
CA LEU A 391 -34.41 14.63 7.12
C LEU A 391 -35.84 15.05 6.80
N HIS A 392 -36.02 15.65 5.65
CA HIS A 392 -37.34 16.02 5.13
C HIS A 392 -37.65 15.13 3.92
N ALA A 393 -38.60 14.22 4.09
CA ALA A 393 -39.03 13.34 3.01
C ALA A 393 -39.65 14.16 1.87
N THR A 394 -39.24 13.89 0.64
CA THR A 394 -39.73 14.57 -0.57
C THR A 394 -40.69 13.71 -1.36
N ARG A 395 -40.79 12.42 -1.01
CA ARG A 395 -41.73 11.44 -1.55
C ARG A 395 -41.82 10.22 -0.63
#